data_d1b2f13cde39ed272a8d750d144d17c9
#
_entry.id   d1b2f13cde39ed272a8d750d144d17c9
#
_cell.length_a   1.000
_cell.length_b   1.000
_cell.length_c   1.000
_cell.angle_alpha   90.00
_cell.angle_beta   90.00
_cell.angle_gamma   90.00
#
_symmetry.space_group_name_H-M   'P 1'
#
loop_
_entity.id
_entity.type
_entity.pdbx_description
1 polymer ?
#
loop_
_entity_poly.entity_id
_entity_poly.type
_entity_poly.pdbx_seq_one_letter_code
_entity_poly.pdbx_strand_id
1 'polypeptide(L)'
;MTASIVRLDGPVAWEECGPAPDRILQGQPAHRAWNAFSDASGQFFCGRWTSSPGKWRVRYTENELCVITAGRVTIESVAGQRESFAAGDAFVVPAGFEGTWTVHEECVKFYAIFEPRQVRSA
;
A
#
# COMPACT_ATOMS: atom_id res chain seq x y z
N MET A 1 26.04 -9.16 14.99
CA MET A 1 24.57 -9.21 15.03
C MET A 1 24.05 -10.13 13.94
N THR A 2 23.22 -11.10 14.30
CA THR A 2 22.66 -12.06 13.34
C THR A 2 21.33 -11.53 12.84
N ALA A 3 21.17 -11.47 11.53
CA ALA A 3 19.88 -11.12 10.93
C ALA A 3 18.90 -12.28 11.10
N SER A 4 17.65 -11.98 11.38
CA SER A 4 16.59 -12.97 11.57
C SER A 4 15.55 -12.87 10.47
N ILE A 5 14.94 -14.01 10.10
CA ILE A 5 13.83 -14.03 9.17
C ILE A 5 12.60 -13.42 9.84
N VAL A 6 11.88 -12.58 9.13
CA VAL A 6 10.66 -11.91 9.61
C VAL A 6 9.48 -12.50 8.86
N ARG A 7 8.51 -13.07 9.59
CA ARG A 7 7.26 -13.54 8.98
C ARG A 7 6.32 -12.36 8.77
N LEU A 8 5.61 -12.36 7.64
CA LEU A 8 4.58 -11.36 7.34
C LEU A 8 3.17 -11.89 7.55
N ASP A 9 3.00 -13.20 7.68
CA ASP A 9 1.71 -13.88 7.77
C ASP A 9 1.31 -14.32 9.18
N GLY A 10 2.05 -13.89 10.19
CA GLY A 10 1.75 -14.17 11.58
C GLY A 10 0.68 -13.25 12.17
N PRO A 11 0.52 -13.28 13.50
CA PRO A 11 -0.39 -12.37 14.20
C PRO A 11 -0.05 -10.91 13.89
N VAL A 12 -1.07 -10.07 13.73
CA VAL A 12 -0.92 -8.69 13.27
C VAL A 12 -1.36 -7.71 14.35
N ALA A 13 -0.50 -6.74 14.65
CA ALA A 13 -0.83 -5.60 15.50
C ALA A 13 -1.20 -4.42 14.58
N TRP A 14 -2.48 -4.31 14.23
CA TRP A 14 -2.97 -3.27 13.33
C TRP A 14 -2.89 -1.88 13.96
N GLU A 15 -2.41 -0.91 13.18
CA GLU A 15 -2.43 0.51 13.54
C GLU A 15 -3.21 1.29 12.49
N GLU A 16 -4.07 2.21 12.92
CA GLU A 16 -4.80 3.06 12.01
C GLU A 16 -3.83 4.00 11.29
N CYS A 17 -4.01 4.15 9.95
CA CYS A 17 -3.06 4.90 9.14
C CYS A 17 -3.69 5.75 8.03
N GLY A 18 -4.97 6.05 8.11
CA GLY A 18 -5.58 6.95 7.14
C GLY A 18 -6.78 6.34 6.44
N PRO A 19 -7.15 6.81 5.24
CA PRO A 19 -6.49 7.87 4.47
C PRO A 19 -6.72 9.26 5.05
N ALA A 20 -5.93 10.26 4.60
CA ALA A 20 -6.16 11.65 4.98
C ALA A 20 -7.55 12.07 4.46
N PRO A 21 -8.38 12.75 5.30
CA PRO A 21 -9.76 13.06 4.93
C PRO A 21 -9.92 13.84 3.63
N ASP A 22 -8.99 14.73 3.30
CA ASP A 22 -9.03 15.53 2.08
C ASP A 22 -8.75 14.74 0.81
N ARG A 23 -8.28 13.51 0.93
CA ARG A 23 -8.03 12.61 -0.21
C ARG A 23 -9.22 11.70 -0.50
N ILE A 24 -10.17 11.59 0.40
CA ILE A 24 -11.32 10.70 0.24
C ILE A 24 -12.28 11.27 -0.80
N LEU A 25 -12.65 10.45 -1.78
CA LEU A 25 -13.59 10.80 -2.85
C LEU A 25 -14.95 10.16 -2.65
N GLN A 26 -15.01 8.94 -2.09
CA GLN A 26 -16.26 8.21 -1.85
C GLN A 26 -16.14 7.36 -0.59
N GLY A 27 -17.26 7.25 0.15
CA GLY A 27 -17.35 6.41 1.32
C GLY A 27 -16.53 6.93 2.50
N GLN A 28 -16.26 6.03 3.42
CA GLN A 28 -15.46 6.31 4.62
C GLN A 28 -14.42 5.20 4.78
N PRO A 29 -13.48 5.08 3.84
CA PRO A 29 -12.46 4.03 3.94
C PRO A 29 -11.60 4.24 5.18
N ALA A 30 -11.35 3.15 5.90
CA ALA A 30 -10.49 3.15 7.07
C ALA A 30 -9.31 2.24 6.80
N HIS A 31 -8.11 2.80 6.82
CA HIS A 31 -6.87 2.08 6.58
C HIS A 31 -6.23 1.67 7.89
N ARG A 32 -5.70 0.45 7.93
CA ARG A 32 -4.84 -0.03 9.00
C ARG A 32 -3.64 -0.72 8.39
N ALA A 33 -2.51 -0.62 9.05
CA ALA A 33 -1.29 -1.25 8.60
C ALA A 33 -0.53 -1.87 9.76
N TRP A 34 0.26 -2.88 9.44
CA TRP A 34 1.23 -3.46 10.34
C TRP A 34 2.55 -3.54 9.58
N ASN A 35 3.49 -2.66 9.94
CA ASN A 35 4.80 -2.68 9.33
C ASN A 35 5.69 -3.66 10.09
N ALA A 36 5.90 -4.83 9.49
CA ALA A 36 6.63 -5.92 10.13
C ALA A 36 8.14 -5.74 10.06
N PHE A 37 8.62 -5.01 9.05
CA PHE A 37 10.07 -4.87 8.82
C PHE A 37 10.37 -3.51 8.20
N SER A 38 11.41 -2.88 8.73
CA SER A 38 12.05 -1.71 8.14
C SER A 38 13.54 -1.97 8.11
N ASP A 39 14.20 -1.75 6.97
CA ASP A 39 15.65 -1.93 6.91
C ASP A 39 16.40 -0.77 7.59
N ALA A 40 17.69 -0.96 7.84
CA ALA A 40 18.50 0.03 8.55
C ALA A 40 18.63 1.35 7.80
N SER A 41 18.51 1.34 6.46
CA SER A 41 18.58 2.56 5.65
C SER A 41 17.30 3.39 5.73
N GLY A 42 16.19 2.81 6.18
CA GLY A 42 14.90 3.48 6.19
C GLY A 42 14.28 3.63 4.81
N GLN A 43 14.70 2.84 3.83
CA GLN A 43 14.21 2.91 2.47
C GLN A 43 13.36 1.70 2.06
N PHE A 44 13.41 0.60 2.81
CA PHE A 44 12.70 -0.63 2.49
C PHE A 44 11.81 -1.06 3.64
N PHE A 45 10.54 -1.29 3.34
CA PHE A 45 9.51 -1.63 4.33
C PHE A 45 8.66 -2.78 3.82
N CYS A 46 8.29 -3.70 4.72
CA CYS A 46 7.37 -4.78 4.40
C CYS A 46 6.37 -4.96 5.52
N GLY A 47 5.14 -5.33 5.15
CA GLY A 47 4.10 -5.60 6.13
C GLY A 47 2.79 -5.96 5.49
N ARG A 48 1.72 -5.68 6.21
CA ARG A 48 0.34 -5.93 5.76
C ARG A 48 -0.48 -4.65 5.92
N TRP A 49 -1.44 -4.50 5.04
CA TRP A 49 -2.33 -3.35 5.01
C TRP A 49 -3.75 -3.82 4.72
N THR A 50 -4.71 -3.15 5.32
CA THR A 50 -6.12 -3.41 5.07
C THR A 50 -6.88 -2.10 4.92
N SER A 51 -7.94 -2.13 4.13
CA SER A 51 -8.89 -1.02 4.03
C SER A 51 -10.30 -1.53 3.89
N SER A 52 -11.23 -0.86 4.55
CA SER A 52 -12.66 -0.99 4.29
C SER A 52 -13.02 -0.32 2.95
N PRO A 53 -14.24 -0.59 2.39
CA PRO A 53 -14.64 -0.01 1.12
C PRO A 53 -14.61 1.51 1.08
N GLY A 54 -14.24 2.04 -0.09
CA GLY A 54 -14.20 3.47 -0.34
C GLY A 54 -13.27 3.80 -1.49
N LYS A 55 -13.17 5.09 -1.81
CA LYS A 55 -12.33 5.58 -2.90
C LYS A 55 -11.56 6.80 -2.45
N TRP A 56 -10.26 6.85 -2.77
CA TRP A 56 -9.38 7.96 -2.41
C TRP A 56 -8.33 8.22 -3.46
N ARG A 57 -7.78 9.44 -3.45
CA ARG A 57 -6.66 9.82 -4.31
C ARG A 57 -5.35 9.34 -3.72
N VAL A 58 -4.45 8.92 -4.61
CA VAL A 58 -3.10 8.53 -4.24
C VAL A 58 -2.07 9.25 -5.11
N ARG A 59 -0.93 9.49 -4.50
CA ARG A 59 0.26 9.97 -5.17
C ARG A 59 1.45 9.26 -4.56
N TYR A 60 2.15 8.48 -5.36
CA TYR A 60 3.23 7.63 -4.88
C TYR A 60 4.57 8.32 -5.07
N THR A 61 5.32 8.45 -3.98
CA THR A 61 6.73 8.82 -4.02
C THR A 61 7.61 7.57 -3.97
N GLU A 62 7.02 6.45 -3.54
CA GLU A 62 7.66 5.14 -3.38
C GLU A 62 7.23 4.18 -4.49
N ASN A 63 8.01 3.11 -4.64
CA ASN A 63 7.60 1.95 -5.43
C ASN A 63 6.99 0.93 -4.46
N GLU A 64 5.82 0.40 -4.79
CA GLU A 64 5.13 -0.54 -3.92
C GLU A 64 4.77 -1.82 -4.66
N LEU A 65 5.25 -2.95 -4.14
CA LEU A 65 4.76 -4.27 -4.53
C LEU A 65 3.55 -4.59 -3.65
N CYS A 66 2.43 -4.94 -4.28
CA CYS A 66 1.20 -5.34 -3.61
C CYS A 66 0.84 -6.76 -3.97
N VAL A 67 0.49 -7.56 -2.96
CA VAL A 67 -0.06 -8.90 -3.13
C VAL A 67 -1.40 -8.92 -2.41
N ILE A 68 -2.49 -8.98 -3.17
CA ILE A 68 -3.84 -8.99 -2.61
C ILE A 68 -4.14 -10.38 -2.06
N THR A 69 -4.54 -10.46 -0.79
CA THR A 69 -4.91 -11.74 -0.15
C THR A 69 -6.40 -11.83 0.14
N ALA A 70 -7.11 -10.71 0.18
CA ALA A 70 -8.56 -10.68 0.35
C ALA A 70 -9.14 -9.41 -0.27
N GLY A 71 -10.38 -9.49 -0.73
CA GLY A 71 -11.10 -8.34 -1.26
C GLY A 71 -10.88 -8.09 -2.73
N ARG A 72 -11.35 -6.93 -3.18
CA ARG A 72 -11.29 -6.54 -4.59
C ARG A 72 -11.08 -5.03 -4.69
N VAL A 73 -10.15 -4.62 -5.54
CA VAL A 73 -9.78 -3.21 -5.71
C VAL A 73 -9.72 -2.85 -7.18
N THR A 74 -9.91 -1.57 -7.47
CA THR A 74 -9.64 -0.98 -8.79
C THR A 74 -8.71 0.19 -8.62
N ILE A 75 -7.68 0.26 -9.46
CA ILE A 75 -6.71 1.34 -9.46
C ILE A 75 -6.78 2.02 -10.82
N GLU A 76 -6.88 3.34 -10.81
CA GLU A 76 -6.98 4.13 -12.05
C GLU A 76 -5.98 5.27 -12.01
N SER A 77 -5.15 5.40 -13.06
CA SER A 77 -4.21 6.51 -13.17
C SER A 77 -4.90 7.76 -13.68
N VAL A 78 -4.30 8.93 -13.44
CA VAL A 78 -4.80 10.20 -14.00
C VAL A 78 -4.76 10.18 -15.54
N ALA A 79 -3.92 9.33 -16.14
CA ALA A 79 -3.84 9.15 -17.59
C ALA A 79 -4.92 8.21 -18.15
N GLY A 80 -5.73 7.58 -17.29
CA GLY A 80 -6.85 6.75 -17.69
C GLY A 80 -6.58 5.24 -17.73
N GLN A 81 -5.40 4.77 -17.36
CA GLN A 81 -5.15 3.34 -17.18
C GLN A 81 -5.97 2.85 -15.99
N ARG A 82 -6.73 1.78 -16.18
CA ARG A 82 -7.61 1.23 -15.14
C ARG A 82 -7.41 -0.28 -15.05
N GLU A 83 -7.15 -0.78 -13.85
CA GLU A 83 -6.99 -2.20 -13.61
C GLU A 83 -7.63 -2.61 -12.29
N SER A 84 -8.23 -3.80 -12.27
CA SER A 84 -8.85 -4.38 -11.08
C SER A 84 -8.09 -5.61 -10.63
N PHE A 85 -7.99 -5.76 -9.32
CA PHE A 85 -7.24 -6.85 -8.68
C PHE A 85 -8.08 -7.47 -7.57
N ALA A 86 -7.88 -8.76 -7.37
CA ALA A 86 -8.55 -9.55 -6.34
C ALA A 86 -7.55 -10.48 -5.65
N ALA A 87 -8.02 -11.26 -4.68
CA ALA A 87 -7.17 -12.21 -3.95
C ALA A 87 -6.38 -13.10 -4.91
N GLY A 88 -5.08 -13.19 -4.71
CA GLY A 88 -4.13 -13.91 -5.55
C GLY A 88 -3.42 -13.07 -6.59
N ASP A 89 -3.86 -11.84 -6.82
CA ASP A 89 -3.20 -10.94 -7.78
C ASP A 89 -2.04 -10.21 -7.12
N ALA A 90 -1.02 -9.94 -7.93
CA ALA A 90 0.14 -9.18 -7.51
C ALA A 90 0.47 -8.11 -8.57
N PHE A 91 0.90 -6.95 -8.11
CA PHE A 91 1.22 -5.84 -9.00
C PHE A 91 2.18 -4.86 -8.33
N VAL A 92 2.76 -3.98 -9.13
CA VAL A 92 3.63 -2.91 -8.64
C VAL A 92 2.99 -1.57 -8.99
N VAL A 93 2.93 -0.69 -8.00
CA VAL A 93 2.62 0.73 -8.22
C VAL A 93 3.95 1.48 -8.14
N PRO A 94 4.43 2.01 -9.28
CA PRO A 94 5.74 2.66 -9.30
C PRO A 94 5.68 4.08 -8.74
N ALA A 95 6.83 4.56 -8.29
CA ALA A 95 7.00 5.95 -7.87
C ALA A 95 6.60 6.89 -9.01
N GLY A 96 5.91 7.98 -8.65
CA GLY A 96 5.37 8.93 -9.62
C GLY A 96 3.95 8.63 -10.05
N PHE A 97 3.39 7.49 -9.65
CA PHE A 97 1.99 7.19 -9.96
C PHE A 97 1.07 8.19 -9.27
N GLU A 98 0.12 8.72 -10.02
CA GLU A 98 -0.98 9.52 -9.50
C GLU A 98 -2.30 8.96 -10.02
N GLY A 99 -3.27 8.84 -9.13
CA GLY A 99 -4.56 8.29 -9.50
C GLY A 99 -5.44 8.05 -8.30
N THR A 100 -6.27 7.01 -8.42
CA THR A 100 -7.22 6.64 -7.37
C THR A 100 -7.16 5.15 -7.08
N TRP A 101 -7.41 4.81 -5.82
CA TRP A 101 -7.72 3.46 -5.37
C TRP A 101 -9.20 3.41 -5.02
N THR A 102 -9.86 2.36 -5.44
CA THR A 102 -11.23 2.04 -5.01
C THR A 102 -11.20 0.65 -4.40
N VAL A 103 -11.58 0.54 -3.14
CA VAL A 103 -11.80 -0.75 -2.49
C VAL A 103 -13.28 -1.06 -2.58
N HIS A 104 -13.63 -2.13 -3.32
CA HIS A 104 -15.01 -2.57 -3.50
C HIS A 104 -15.45 -3.51 -2.38
N GLU A 105 -14.55 -4.40 -1.96
CA GLU A 105 -14.71 -5.33 -0.85
C GLU A 105 -13.51 -5.18 0.05
N GLU A 106 -13.69 -5.29 1.36
CA GLU A 106 -12.60 -5.12 2.31
C GLU A 106 -11.33 -5.82 1.83
N CYS A 107 -10.27 -5.04 1.68
CA CYS A 107 -9.03 -5.48 1.08
C CYS A 107 -7.98 -5.75 2.14
N VAL A 108 -7.27 -6.86 1.98
CA VAL A 108 -6.05 -7.16 2.73
C VAL A 108 -4.95 -7.44 1.73
N LYS A 109 -3.79 -6.84 1.93
CA LYS A 109 -2.63 -7.08 1.08
C LYS A 109 -1.35 -7.21 1.90
N PHE A 110 -0.39 -7.96 1.38
CA PHE A 110 1.00 -7.79 1.74
C PHE A 110 1.59 -6.66 0.92
N TYR A 111 2.49 -5.89 1.51
CA TYR A 111 3.23 -4.86 0.78
C TYR A 111 4.72 -4.97 1.00
N ALA A 112 5.47 -4.57 -0.02
CA ALA A 112 6.88 -4.27 0.08
C ALA A 112 7.09 -2.92 -0.60
N ILE A 113 7.67 -1.99 0.14
CA ILE A 113 7.84 -0.61 -0.31
C ILE A 113 9.32 -0.29 -0.38
N PHE A 114 9.74 0.31 -1.49
CA PHE A 114 11.03 0.94 -1.60
C PHE A 114 10.82 2.44 -1.78
N GLU A 115 11.21 3.21 -0.77
CA GLU A 115 11.17 4.68 -0.80
C GLU A 115 12.60 5.17 -1.01
N PRO A 116 12.98 5.50 -2.25
CA PRO A 116 14.36 5.91 -2.51
C PRO A 116 14.66 7.22 -1.79
N ARG A 117 15.83 7.26 -1.16
CA ARG A 117 16.30 8.46 -0.50
C ARG A 117 16.67 9.49 -1.58
N GLN A 118 16.16 10.73 -1.42
CA GLN A 118 16.52 11.79 -2.35
C GLN A 118 18.00 12.16 -2.17
N VAL A 119 18.74 12.13 -3.30
CA VAL A 119 20.11 12.61 -3.30
C VAL A 119 20.06 14.13 -3.43
N ARG A 120 20.59 14.82 -2.43
CA ARG A 120 20.74 16.27 -2.56
C ARG A 120 21.82 16.56 -3.57
N SER A 121 21.49 17.37 -4.57
CA SER A 121 22.51 17.98 -5.42
C SER A 121 23.38 18.87 -4.55
N ALA A 122 24.67 18.68 -4.63
CA ALA A 122 25.62 19.52 -3.93
C ALA A 122 25.58 20.94 -4.50
#